data_76f9d1bc5a4c1fe660edec259c8d068b
#
_entry.id   76f9d1bc5a4c1fe660edec259c8d068b
#
_cell.length_a   1.000
_cell.length_b   1.000
_cell.length_c   1.000
_cell.angle_alpha   90.00
_cell.angle_beta   90.00
_cell.angle_gamma   90.00
#
_symmetry.space_group_name_H-M   'P 1'
#
loop_
_entity.id
_entity.type
_entity.pdbx_description
1 polymer ?
#
loop_
_entity_poly.entity_id
_entity_poly.type
_entity_poly.pdbx_seq_one_letter_code
_entity_poly.pdbx_strand_id
1 'polypeptide(L)'
;MILTVNIGNTHITVGGYEQDTLIFCGRLHSDPAATVEEYAIRLVNLLQLYGASPAQIEGGILGSVVPMLSGRVLAALQLLCKARILTVGDRKSTRLNSSHAT
;
A
#
# COMPACT_ATOMS: atom_id res chain seq x y z
N MET A 1 5.49 -12.75 0.14
CA MET A 1 4.32 -12.09 -0.47
C MET A 1 4.64 -10.65 -0.81
N ILE A 2 4.28 -10.24 -2.00
CA ILE A 2 4.42 -8.84 -2.42
C ILE A 2 3.05 -8.17 -2.29
N LEU A 3 3.03 -7.05 -1.59
CA LEU A 3 1.80 -6.31 -1.36
C LEU A 3 1.68 -5.19 -2.38
N THR A 4 0.50 -5.04 -2.97
CA THR A 4 0.22 -3.91 -3.85
C THR A 4 -0.86 -3.05 -3.20
N VAL A 5 -0.66 -1.75 -3.19
CA VAL A 5 -1.60 -0.81 -2.59
C VAL A 5 -1.86 0.31 -3.57
N ASN A 6 -3.11 0.46 -3.97
CA ASN A 6 -3.52 1.55 -4.87
C ASN A 6 -4.50 2.46 -4.14
N ILE A 7 -4.12 3.72 -4.00
CA ILE A 7 -4.93 4.70 -3.27
C ILE A 7 -5.73 5.53 -4.27
N GLY A 8 -7.03 5.33 -4.26
CA GLY A 8 -7.95 6.13 -5.06
C GLY A 8 -8.69 7.14 -4.20
N ASN A 9 -9.53 7.93 -4.82
CA ASN A 9 -10.29 8.96 -4.10
C ASN A 9 -11.30 8.37 -3.13
N THR A 10 -11.86 7.23 -3.47
CA THR A 10 -12.91 6.59 -2.67
C THR A 10 -12.43 5.36 -1.93
N HIS A 11 -11.59 4.56 -2.58
CA HIS A 11 -11.14 3.28 -2.04
C HIS A 11 -9.65 3.11 -2.19
N ILE A 12 -9.09 2.34 -1.25
CA ILE A 12 -7.72 1.86 -1.32
C ILE A 12 -7.80 0.37 -1.63
N THR A 13 -7.22 -0.04 -2.74
CA THR A 13 -7.22 -1.45 -3.14
C THR A 13 -5.92 -2.09 -2.70
N VAL A 14 -6.02 -3.21 -1.99
CA VAL A 14 -4.87 -3.92 -1.45
C VAL A 14 -4.86 -5.33 -2.03
N GLY A 15 -3.76 -5.70 -2.66
CA GLY A 15 -3.60 -7.03 -3.22
C GLY A 15 -2.34 -7.70 -2.70
N GLY A 16 -2.38 -9.01 -2.56
CA GLY A 16 -1.21 -9.79 -2.19
C GLY A 16 -0.86 -10.76 -3.28
N TYR A 17 0.43 -10.82 -3.64
CA TYR A 17 0.92 -11.70 -4.70
C TYR A 17 1.98 -12.64 -4.16
N GLU A 18 1.89 -13.90 -4.58
CA GLU A 18 2.97 -14.86 -4.40
C GLU A 18 3.47 -15.21 -5.78
N GLN A 19 4.70 -14.78 -6.06
CA GLN A 19 5.26 -14.85 -7.41
C GLN A 19 4.34 -14.07 -8.35
N ASP A 20 3.74 -14.69 -9.35
CA ASP A 20 2.85 -14.01 -10.28
C ASP A 20 1.38 -14.25 -9.99
N THR A 21 1.07 -14.89 -8.87
CA THR A 21 -0.29 -15.27 -8.54
C THR A 21 -0.89 -14.31 -7.51
N LEU A 22 -2.03 -13.73 -7.85
CA LEU A 22 -2.80 -12.92 -6.92
C LEU A 22 -3.48 -13.84 -5.92
N ILE A 23 -3.11 -13.74 -4.64
CA ILE A 23 -3.68 -14.61 -3.61
C ILE A 23 -4.84 -13.97 -2.87
N PHE A 24 -4.91 -12.64 -2.85
CA PHE A 24 -6.09 -11.97 -2.33
C PHE A 24 -6.14 -10.55 -2.85
N CYS A 25 -7.35 -9.98 -2.85
CA CYS A 25 -7.56 -8.58 -3.19
C CYS A 25 -8.72 -8.05 -2.35
N GLY A 26 -8.47 -6.97 -1.64
CA GLY A 26 -9.49 -6.35 -0.80
C GLY A 26 -9.45 -4.85 -0.94
N ARG A 27 -10.42 -4.18 -0.33
CA ARG A 27 -10.50 -2.73 -0.39
C ARG A 27 -10.81 -2.15 0.97
N LEU A 28 -10.27 -0.94 1.18
CA LEU A 28 -10.57 -0.12 2.34
C LEU A 28 -11.15 1.19 1.85
N HIS A 29 -11.88 1.87 2.71
CA HIS A 29 -12.36 3.20 2.41
C HIS A 29 -11.20 4.20 2.47
N SER A 30 -11.14 5.12 1.51
CA SER A 30 -10.18 6.22 1.54
C SER A 30 -10.70 7.27 2.50
N ASP A 31 -10.02 7.43 3.63
CA ASP A 31 -10.47 8.28 4.73
C ASP A 31 -9.40 9.32 5.03
N PRO A 32 -9.58 10.57 4.58
CA PRO A 32 -8.59 11.61 4.84
C PRO A 32 -8.47 12.00 6.30
N ALA A 33 -9.42 11.61 7.13
CA ALA A 33 -9.39 11.91 8.55
C ALA A 33 -8.71 10.83 9.38
N ALA A 34 -8.44 9.65 8.80
CA ALA A 34 -7.83 8.56 9.54
C ALA A 34 -6.35 8.84 9.81
N THR A 35 -5.90 8.43 10.98
CA THR A 35 -4.50 8.57 11.36
C THR A 35 -3.66 7.45 10.76
N VAL A 36 -2.33 7.57 10.87
CA VAL A 36 -1.41 6.52 10.46
C VAL A 36 -1.75 5.22 11.19
N GLU A 37 -1.96 5.31 12.50
CA GLU A 37 -2.27 4.13 13.32
C GLU A 37 -3.59 3.49 12.91
N GLU A 38 -4.58 4.30 12.58
CA GLU A 38 -5.87 3.76 12.14
C GLU A 38 -5.75 3.02 10.82
N TYR A 39 -4.97 3.55 9.89
CA TYR A 39 -4.71 2.84 8.65
C TYR A 39 -3.93 1.55 8.88
N ALA A 40 -2.97 1.56 9.80
CA ALA A 40 -2.21 0.35 10.12
C ALA A 40 -3.13 -0.74 10.66
N ILE A 41 -4.04 -0.38 11.57
CA ILE A 41 -5.01 -1.32 12.13
C ILE A 41 -5.92 -1.88 11.04
N ARG A 42 -6.42 -1.00 10.18
CA ARG A 42 -7.30 -1.43 9.09
C ARG A 42 -6.60 -2.37 8.12
N LEU A 43 -5.35 -2.09 7.81
CA LEU A 43 -4.55 -2.94 6.92
C LEU A 43 -4.30 -4.31 7.54
N VAL A 44 -3.95 -4.35 8.82
CA VAL A 44 -3.74 -5.62 9.52
C VAL A 44 -5.03 -6.43 9.53
N ASN A 45 -6.15 -5.79 9.83
CA ASN A 45 -7.44 -6.46 9.85
C ASN A 45 -7.80 -7.02 8.48
N LEU A 46 -7.53 -6.24 7.43
CA LEU A 46 -7.80 -6.69 6.07
C LEU A 46 -6.98 -7.93 5.74
N LEU A 47 -5.69 -7.91 6.08
CA LEU A 47 -4.84 -9.07 5.86
C LEU A 47 -5.37 -10.29 6.59
N GLN A 48 -5.79 -10.13 7.84
CA GLN A 48 -6.32 -11.24 8.64
C GLN A 48 -7.59 -11.82 8.04
N LEU A 49 -8.44 -10.98 7.46
CA LEU A 49 -9.66 -11.46 6.80
C LEU A 49 -9.35 -12.45 5.68
N TYR A 50 -8.21 -12.30 5.05
CA TYR A 50 -7.82 -13.17 3.94
C TYR A 50 -6.77 -14.21 4.33
N GLY A 51 -6.55 -14.38 5.63
CA GLY A 51 -5.62 -15.38 6.12
C GLY A 51 -4.15 -15.04 5.96
N ALA A 52 -3.84 -13.76 5.79
CA ALA A 52 -2.48 -13.29 5.64
C ALA A 52 -2.01 -12.58 6.90
N SER A 53 -0.69 -12.35 7.00
CA SER A 53 -0.14 -11.60 8.12
C SER A 53 0.95 -10.67 7.64
N PRO A 54 1.23 -9.59 8.39
CA PRO A 54 2.30 -8.66 8.04
C PRO A 54 3.67 -9.33 7.91
N ALA A 55 3.90 -10.40 8.66
CA ALA A 55 5.19 -11.11 8.62
C ALA A 55 5.47 -11.75 7.26
N GLN A 56 4.43 -11.98 6.47
CA GLN A 56 4.57 -12.57 5.13
C GLN A 56 4.98 -11.56 4.07
N ILE A 57 4.91 -10.27 4.38
CA ILE A 57 5.19 -9.22 3.40
C ILE A 57 6.70 -9.07 3.23
N GLU A 58 7.18 -9.33 2.02
CA GLU A 58 8.60 -9.23 1.66
C GLU A 58 8.91 -7.91 0.97
N GLY A 59 7.93 -7.30 0.39
CA GLY A 59 8.07 -6.03 -0.29
C GLY A 59 6.70 -5.56 -0.75
N GLY A 60 6.65 -4.38 -1.30
CA GLY A 60 5.39 -3.86 -1.78
C GLY A 60 5.53 -2.70 -2.73
N ILE A 61 4.43 -2.37 -3.38
CA ILE A 61 4.34 -1.25 -4.31
C ILE A 61 3.12 -0.43 -3.92
N LEU A 62 3.31 0.87 -3.78
CA LEU A 62 2.24 1.79 -3.45
C LEU A 62 2.07 2.80 -4.57
N GLY A 63 0.88 2.86 -5.15
CA GLY A 63 0.51 3.86 -6.13
C GLY A 63 -0.63 4.71 -5.59
N SER A 64 -0.70 5.97 -6.00
CA SER A 64 -1.71 6.86 -5.45
C SER A 64 -2.07 7.96 -6.42
N VAL A 65 -3.36 8.26 -6.48
CA VAL A 65 -3.85 9.49 -7.13
C VAL A 65 -4.26 10.53 -6.09
N VAL A 66 -4.00 10.24 -4.80
CA VAL A 66 -4.32 11.15 -3.70
C VAL A 66 -3.05 11.39 -2.91
N PRO A 67 -2.25 12.40 -3.29
CA PRO A 67 -0.94 12.61 -2.66
C PRO A 67 -0.97 12.77 -1.15
N MET A 68 -2.02 13.39 -0.60
CA MET A 68 -2.07 13.62 0.84
C MET A 68 -2.28 12.32 1.63
N LEU A 69 -2.78 11.27 0.99
CA LEU A 69 -2.93 9.98 1.64
C LEU A 69 -1.71 9.08 1.47
N SER A 70 -0.90 9.33 0.43
CA SER A 70 0.25 8.48 0.12
C SER A 70 1.21 8.33 1.29
N GLY A 71 1.62 9.44 1.87
CA GLY A 71 2.57 9.41 2.99
C GLY A 71 2.00 8.74 4.21
N ARG A 72 0.71 8.96 4.46
CA ARG A 72 0.04 8.39 5.62
C ARG A 72 -0.07 6.88 5.51
N VAL A 73 -0.49 6.39 4.34
CA VAL A 73 -0.62 4.96 4.12
C VAL A 73 0.76 4.29 4.09
N LEU A 74 1.74 4.96 3.49
CA LEU A 74 3.11 4.43 3.50
C LEU A 74 3.63 4.28 4.92
N ALA A 75 3.42 5.30 5.76
CA ALA A 75 3.83 5.23 7.17
C ALA A 75 3.12 4.10 7.90
N ALA A 76 1.84 3.89 7.60
CA ALA A 76 1.08 2.80 8.19
C ALA A 76 1.66 1.43 7.79
N LEU A 77 2.04 1.27 6.52
CA LEU A 77 2.67 0.04 6.08
C LEU A 77 3.99 -0.20 6.79
N GLN A 78 4.75 0.86 7.03
CA GLN A 78 6.02 0.75 7.73
C GLN A 78 5.87 0.41 9.21
N LEU A 79 4.71 0.71 9.79
CA LEU A 79 4.42 0.30 11.17
C LEU A 79 4.18 -1.20 11.26
N LEU A 80 3.56 -1.79 10.25
CA LEU A 80 3.15 -3.19 10.35
C LEU A 80 4.13 -4.16 9.70
N CYS A 81 5.07 -3.68 8.90
CA CYS A 81 6.08 -4.57 8.32
C CYS A 81 7.36 -3.79 8.07
N LYS A 82 8.45 -4.52 7.93
CA LYS A 82 9.75 -3.90 7.66
C LYS A 82 10.16 -4.05 6.21
N ALA A 83 9.22 -4.45 5.38
CA ALA A 83 9.49 -4.65 3.96
C ALA A 83 9.70 -3.32 3.27
N ARG A 84 10.42 -3.37 2.17
CA ARG A 84 10.66 -2.20 1.35
C ARG A 84 9.45 -1.94 0.47
N ILE A 85 8.90 -0.76 0.57
CA ILE A 85 7.73 -0.36 -0.20
C ILE A 85 8.18 0.66 -1.24
N LEU A 86 7.99 0.31 -2.51
CA LEU A 86 8.26 1.23 -3.61
C LEU A 86 7.04 2.11 -3.83
N THR A 87 7.27 3.42 -3.92
CA THR A 87 6.19 4.35 -4.18
C THR A 87 6.22 4.71 -5.66
N VAL A 88 5.09 4.53 -6.33
CA VAL A 88 4.96 4.85 -7.74
C VAL A 88 4.16 6.13 -7.86
N GLY A 89 4.75 7.14 -8.46
CA GLY A 89 4.08 8.41 -8.66
C GLY A 89 2.99 8.31 -9.69
N ASP A 90 2.04 9.19 -9.57
CA ASP A 90 0.97 9.22 -10.54
C ASP A 90 1.36 10.06 -11.72
N ARG A 91 2.48 10.49 -11.82
CA ARG A 91 2.92 11.15 -12.89
C ARG A 91 4.05 11.93 -12.73
N LYS A 92 4.53 12.16 -12.52
CA LYS A 92 5.62 12.74 -12.45
C LYS A 92 6.59 12.24 -11.86
N SER A 93 6.48 11.87 -11.75
CA SER A 93 7.25 11.43 -11.54
C SER A 93 7.95 10.81 -11.61
N THR A 94 8.11 10.71 -12.04
CA THR A 94 8.65 10.13 -12.44
C THR A 94 9.54 9.94 -12.40
N ARG A 95 9.83 10.03 -12.43
CA ARG A 95 10.55 10.04 -12.68
C ARG A 95 11.33 9.63 -12.29
N LEU A 96 11.65 9.69 -12.21
CA LEU A 96 11.94 9.48 -12.24
C LEU A 96 12.45 9.21 -12.21
N ASN A 97 12.77 9.39 -12.24
CA ASN A 97 12.74 9.38 -12.54
C ASN A 97 13.28 9.25 -12.68
N SER A 98 13.64 9.49 -12.79
CA SER A 98 13.68 9.61 -13.26
C SER A 98 14.24 9.50 -13.15
N SER A 99 14.54 9.74 -13.11
CA SER A 99 14.51 9.88 -13.29
C SER A 99 14.82 9.54 -12.84
N HIS A 100 15.14 9.47 -12.60
CA HIS A 100 14.73 9.44 -12.38
C HIS A 100 14.87 9.00 -12.15
N ALA A 101 15.40 9.17 -12.30
CA ALA A 101 14.92 9.11 -12.37
C ALA A 101 14.99 8.87 -12.08
N THR A 102 15.46 8.91 -11.85
CA THR A 102 14.91 8.98 -11.89
C THR A 102 14.84 8.92 -11.56
#